data_c1ee83327f1e34a48e71079fbdd592cd
#
_entry.id   c1ee83327f1e34a48e71079fbdd592cd
#
_cell.length_a   1.000
_cell.length_b   1.000
_cell.length_c   1.000
_cell.angle_alpha   90.00
_cell.angle_beta   90.00
_cell.angle_gamma   90.00
#
_symmetry.space_group_name_H-M   'P 1'
#
loop_
_entity.id
_entity.type
_entity.pdbx_description
1 polymer ?
#
loop_
_entity_poly.entity_id
_entity_poly.type
_entity_poly.pdbx_seq_one_letter_code
_entity_poly.pdbx_strand_id
1 'polypeptide(L)'
;MNDVKQNNIPPFNAEIGKLLDDKAIDLKKKNENYTRAYIALLFLGAFFADIGGLIDDTISIFAAVICTFSSFFIYRLKFKKNLVEQWTYTRVIAETIKSEWFKYFVGGGDYPIKQEVDEETALETFNTNIKRFMDEYKKNIHSVGGDYIEPNDLLIDMKSNTYRDKSLAERLEFYRTSRMENQKIWYESKSKLM
;
A
#
# COMPACT_ATOMS: atom_id res chain seq x y z
N MET A 1 -15.53 4.09 -17.52
CA MET A 1 -14.32 3.91 -16.68
C MET A 1 -13.38 3.07 -17.51
N ASN A 2 -12.47 3.74 -18.21
CA ASN A 2 -11.66 3.10 -19.25
C ASN A 2 -10.61 2.21 -18.61
N ASP A 3 -10.63 0.94 -18.97
CA ASP A 3 -9.53 0.00 -18.76
C ASP A 3 -8.28 0.54 -19.47
N VAL A 4 -7.48 1.32 -18.76
CA VAL A 4 -6.15 1.68 -19.21
C VAL A 4 -5.38 0.36 -19.32
N LYS A 5 -5.07 0.00 -20.56
CA LYS A 5 -4.35 -1.20 -20.95
C LYS A 5 -3.17 -1.45 -20.00
N GLN A 6 -3.37 -2.35 -19.07
CA GLN A 6 -2.36 -2.92 -18.17
C GLN A 6 -1.36 -3.84 -18.92
N ASN A 7 -1.28 -3.68 -20.25
CA ASN A 7 -0.81 -4.70 -21.16
C ASN A 7 0.70 -4.71 -21.43
N ASN A 8 1.57 -4.01 -20.67
CA ASN A 8 3.01 -4.08 -20.91
C ASN A 8 3.87 -3.86 -19.66
N ILE A 9 3.37 -4.13 -18.47
CA ILE A 9 4.24 -4.20 -17.31
C ILE A 9 4.82 -5.63 -17.30
N PRO A 10 6.13 -5.80 -17.37
CA PRO A 10 6.74 -7.12 -17.30
C PRO A 10 6.28 -7.88 -16.05
N PRO A 11 6.02 -9.18 -16.13
CA PRO A 11 5.31 -9.96 -15.12
C PRO A 11 5.99 -10.05 -13.75
N PHE A 12 7.21 -9.56 -13.63
CA PHE A 12 8.05 -9.72 -12.45
C PHE A 12 7.46 -9.22 -11.14
N ASN A 13 6.84 -8.09 -11.14
CA ASN A 13 6.36 -7.47 -9.89
C ASN A 13 4.86 -7.65 -9.67
N ALA A 14 4.20 -8.41 -10.54
CA ALA A 14 2.78 -8.62 -10.39
C ALA A 14 2.46 -9.29 -9.05
N GLU A 15 3.30 -10.20 -8.57
CA GLU A 15 2.99 -10.98 -7.38
C GLU A 15 3.37 -10.26 -6.08
N ILE A 16 4.63 -9.90 -5.85
CA ILE A 16 5.03 -9.24 -4.59
C ILE A 16 4.44 -7.84 -4.50
N GLY A 17 4.54 -7.04 -5.56
CA GLY A 17 4.00 -5.69 -5.59
C GLY A 17 2.48 -5.69 -5.42
N LYS A 18 1.78 -6.62 -6.08
CA LYS A 18 0.34 -6.79 -5.94
C LYS A 18 -0.04 -7.25 -4.54
N LEU A 19 0.67 -8.24 -4.00
CA LEU A 19 0.43 -8.76 -2.66
C LEU A 19 0.55 -7.67 -1.59
N LEU A 20 1.59 -6.83 -1.68
CA LEU A 20 1.80 -5.70 -0.78
C LEU A 20 0.78 -4.57 -1.00
N ASP A 21 0.41 -4.28 -2.25
CA ASP A 21 -0.64 -3.31 -2.57
C ASP A 21 -2.01 -3.77 -2.03
N ASP A 22 -2.38 -5.03 -2.25
CA ASP A 22 -3.64 -5.61 -1.77
C ASP A 22 -3.70 -5.57 -0.23
N LYS A 23 -2.59 -5.90 0.45
CA LYS A 23 -2.49 -5.77 1.90
C LYS A 23 -2.62 -4.31 2.36
N ALA A 24 -1.95 -3.39 1.71
CA ALA A 24 -2.06 -1.97 2.05
C ALA A 24 -3.50 -1.46 1.87
N ILE A 25 -4.19 -1.87 0.81
CA ILE A 25 -5.60 -1.53 0.57
C ILE A 25 -6.49 -2.11 1.68
N ASP A 26 -6.29 -3.37 2.08
CA ASP A 26 -7.06 -4.01 3.15
C ASP A 26 -6.87 -3.30 4.50
N LEU A 27 -5.62 -3.00 4.87
CA LEU A 27 -5.30 -2.26 6.09
C LEU A 27 -5.95 -0.86 6.11
N LYS A 28 -5.89 -0.15 4.99
CA LYS A 28 -6.56 1.14 4.83
C LYS A 28 -8.06 1.02 5.01
N LYS A 29 -8.69 0.07 4.33
CA LYS A 29 -10.13 -0.19 4.42
C LYS A 29 -10.56 -0.54 5.84
N LYS A 30 -9.79 -1.38 6.55
CA LYS A 30 -10.02 -1.69 7.97
C LYS A 30 -9.94 -0.44 8.82
N ASN A 31 -8.92 0.40 8.65
CA ASN A 31 -8.79 1.65 9.38
C ASN A 31 -9.97 2.61 9.13
N GLU A 32 -10.41 2.75 7.87
CA GLU A 32 -11.56 3.56 7.51
C GLU A 32 -12.87 3.02 8.12
N ASN A 33 -13.07 1.70 8.10
CA ASN A 33 -14.25 1.07 8.68
C ASN A 33 -14.33 1.30 10.20
N TYR A 34 -13.22 1.15 10.94
CA TYR A 34 -13.19 1.49 12.36
C TYR A 34 -13.49 2.98 12.59
N THR A 35 -12.96 3.85 11.73
CA THR A 35 -13.20 5.29 11.82
C THR A 35 -14.68 5.62 11.60
N ARG A 36 -15.29 5.08 10.55
CA ARG A 36 -16.72 5.28 10.26
C ARG A 36 -17.60 4.73 11.36
N ALA A 37 -17.28 3.55 11.89
CA ALA A 37 -18.08 2.92 12.95
C ALA A 37 -18.07 3.75 14.25
N TYR A 38 -16.91 4.20 14.74
CA TYR A 38 -16.89 4.99 15.97
C TYR A 38 -17.54 6.38 15.79
N ILE A 39 -17.37 7.02 14.63
CA ILE A 39 -18.02 8.30 14.31
C ILE A 39 -19.55 8.12 14.24
N ALA A 40 -20.04 7.09 13.55
CA ALA A 40 -21.46 6.80 13.46
C ALA A 40 -22.09 6.57 14.84
N LEU A 41 -21.40 5.84 15.72
CA LEU A 41 -21.87 5.63 17.10
C LEU A 41 -21.86 6.90 17.94
N LEU A 42 -20.89 7.82 17.74
CA LEU A 42 -20.91 9.12 18.39
C LEU A 42 -22.13 9.96 17.97
N PHE A 43 -22.40 10.02 16.66
CA PHE A 43 -23.58 10.72 16.15
C PHE A 43 -24.89 10.09 16.67
N LEU A 44 -24.96 8.76 16.69
CA LEU A 44 -26.13 8.05 17.21
C LEU A 44 -26.32 8.31 18.70
N GLY A 45 -25.25 8.35 19.47
CA GLY A 45 -25.29 8.71 20.89
C GLY A 45 -25.80 10.14 21.14
N ALA A 46 -25.29 11.10 20.34
CA ALA A 46 -25.76 12.49 20.38
C ALA A 46 -27.24 12.61 20.00
N PHE A 47 -27.66 11.89 18.97
CA PHE A 47 -29.06 11.84 18.54
C PHE A 47 -29.98 11.31 19.65
N PHE A 48 -29.63 10.21 20.30
CA PHE A 48 -30.43 9.69 21.43
C PHE A 48 -30.45 10.66 22.61
N ALA A 49 -29.38 11.39 22.88
CA ALA A 49 -29.36 12.39 23.94
C ALA A 49 -30.34 13.57 23.67
N ASP A 50 -30.54 13.91 22.39
CA ASP A 50 -31.39 15.04 21.97
C ASP A 50 -32.89 14.69 21.95
N ILE A 51 -33.24 13.43 21.58
CA ILE A 51 -34.66 13.02 21.44
C ILE A 51 -35.31 12.53 22.72
N GLY A 52 -34.66 12.63 23.89
CA GLY A 52 -35.17 12.15 25.17
C GLY A 52 -36.60 12.64 25.47
N GLY A 53 -36.85 13.91 25.27
CA GLY A 53 -38.18 14.50 25.49
C GLY A 53 -39.30 14.02 24.56
N LEU A 54 -38.96 13.26 23.49
CA LEU A 54 -39.94 12.71 22.54
C LEU A 54 -40.30 11.25 22.80
N ILE A 55 -39.42 10.50 23.47
CA ILE A 55 -39.60 9.05 23.71
C ILE A 55 -39.77 8.84 25.23
N ASP A 56 -38.72 8.49 25.90
CA ASP A 56 -38.59 8.32 27.34
C ASP A 56 -37.15 8.72 27.70
N ASP A 57 -37.05 9.66 28.60
CA ASP A 57 -35.74 10.23 28.99
C ASP A 57 -34.79 9.15 29.51
N THR A 58 -35.29 8.19 30.27
CA THR A 58 -34.49 7.11 30.83
C THR A 58 -33.90 6.21 29.73
N ILE A 59 -34.76 5.78 28.80
CA ILE A 59 -34.36 4.93 27.68
C ILE A 59 -33.35 5.67 26.78
N SER A 60 -33.59 6.93 26.45
CA SER A 60 -32.74 7.77 25.63
C SER A 60 -31.36 7.96 26.26
N ILE A 61 -31.28 8.23 27.55
CA ILE A 61 -30.02 8.37 28.27
C ILE A 61 -29.23 7.04 28.23
N PHE A 62 -29.87 5.92 28.52
CA PHE A 62 -29.20 4.62 28.44
C PHE A 62 -28.69 4.32 27.04
N ALA A 63 -29.47 4.57 25.99
CA ALA A 63 -29.05 4.40 24.62
C ALA A 63 -27.84 5.28 24.24
N ALA A 64 -27.88 6.56 24.63
CA ALA A 64 -26.76 7.49 24.41
C ALA A 64 -25.48 7.02 25.12
N VAL A 65 -25.58 6.57 26.36
CA VAL A 65 -24.45 6.04 27.14
C VAL A 65 -23.86 4.80 26.46
N ILE A 66 -24.69 3.84 26.07
CA ILE A 66 -24.25 2.62 25.39
C ILE A 66 -23.52 2.95 24.06
N CYS A 67 -24.07 3.84 23.25
CA CYS A 67 -23.45 4.26 22.00
C CYS A 67 -22.09 4.93 22.23
N THR A 68 -22.00 5.81 23.22
CA THR A 68 -20.76 6.51 23.57
C THR A 68 -19.67 5.54 24.06
N PHE A 69 -20.00 4.62 24.96
CA PHE A 69 -19.07 3.60 25.44
C PHE A 69 -18.63 2.66 24.31
N SER A 70 -19.56 2.24 23.44
CA SER A 70 -19.24 1.42 22.27
C SER A 70 -18.31 2.13 21.30
N SER A 71 -18.51 3.41 21.05
CA SER A 71 -17.64 4.26 20.25
C SER A 71 -16.22 4.31 20.83
N PHE A 72 -16.10 4.58 22.13
CA PHE A 72 -14.82 4.60 22.83
C PHE A 72 -14.11 3.24 22.73
N PHE A 73 -14.82 2.14 22.88
CA PHE A 73 -14.25 0.80 22.76
C PHE A 73 -13.72 0.53 21.35
N ILE A 74 -14.48 0.88 20.29
CA ILE A 74 -14.04 0.74 18.91
C ILE A 74 -12.81 1.61 18.63
N TYR A 75 -12.78 2.85 19.13
CA TYR A 75 -11.62 3.73 19.02
C TYR A 75 -10.38 3.11 19.67
N ARG A 76 -10.52 2.53 20.88
CA ARG A 76 -9.42 1.84 21.58
C ARG A 76 -8.91 0.63 20.81
N LEU A 77 -9.81 -0.17 20.21
CA LEU A 77 -9.43 -1.30 19.34
C LEU A 77 -8.66 -0.84 18.11
N LYS A 78 -9.10 0.22 17.46
CA LYS A 78 -8.40 0.83 16.33
C LYS A 78 -6.97 1.24 16.69
N PHE A 79 -6.83 1.95 17.81
CA PHE A 79 -5.55 2.44 18.30
C PHE A 79 -4.60 1.29 18.65
N LYS A 80 -5.09 0.27 19.38
CA LYS A 80 -4.29 -0.91 19.76
C LYS A 80 -3.75 -1.69 18.53
N LYS A 81 -4.48 -1.67 17.43
CA LYS A 81 -4.09 -2.40 16.19
C LYS A 81 -3.05 -1.69 15.34
N ASN A 82 -2.68 -0.44 15.64
CA ASN A 82 -1.70 0.36 14.87
C ASN A 82 -1.92 0.31 13.34
N LEU A 83 -3.19 0.26 12.90
CA LEU A 83 -3.53 0.03 11.48
C LEU A 83 -2.96 1.07 10.54
N VAL A 84 -2.80 2.32 11.00
CA VAL A 84 -2.22 3.40 10.19
C VAL A 84 -0.74 3.15 9.95
N GLU A 85 0.00 2.77 10.99
CA GLU A 85 1.42 2.48 10.88
C GLU A 85 1.68 1.24 10.02
N GLN A 86 0.89 0.17 10.24
CA GLN A 86 0.95 -1.04 9.40
C GLN A 86 0.71 -0.72 7.93
N TRP A 87 -0.32 0.07 7.64
CA TRP A 87 -0.61 0.54 6.28
C TRP A 87 0.55 1.34 5.70
N THR A 88 1.09 2.27 6.49
CA THR A 88 2.21 3.14 6.04
C THR A 88 3.43 2.31 5.70
N TYR A 89 3.87 1.40 6.58
CA TYR A 89 5.02 0.52 6.29
C TYR A 89 4.78 -0.36 5.07
N THR A 90 3.60 -0.97 4.96
CA THR A 90 3.26 -1.81 3.81
C THR A 90 3.24 -1.01 2.52
N ARG A 91 2.74 0.23 2.54
CA ARG A 91 2.71 1.09 1.36
C ARG A 91 4.10 1.57 0.97
N VAL A 92 4.92 1.98 1.94
CA VAL A 92 6.29 2.42 1.68
C VAL A 92 7.09 1.30 1.03
N ILE A 93 7.04 0.07 1.56
CA ILE A 93 7.79 -1.04 0.97
C ILE A 93 7.30 -1.39 -0.44
N ALA A 94 5.99 -1.39 -0.68
CA ALA A 94 5.44 -1.62 -2.01
C ALA A 94 5.97 -0.61 -3.04
N GLU A 95 6.00 0.68 -2.69
CA GLU A 95 6.54 1.72 -3.57
C GLU A 95 8.07 1.65 -3.73
N THR A 96 8.79 1.27 -2.67
CA THR A 96 10.24 1.07 -2.72
C THR A 96 10.60 -0.07 -3.68
N ILE A 97 9.96 -1.22 -3.57
CA ILE A 97 10.17 -2.37 -4.45
C ILE A 97 9.83 -1.99 -5.91
N LYS A 98 8.72 -1.30 -6.14
CA LYS A 98 8.38 -0.80 -7.48
C LYS A 98 9.45 0.13 -8.03
N SER A 99 9.98 1.03 -7.20
CA SER A 99 11.03 1.97 -7.60
C SER A 99 12.32 1.26 -7.98
N GLU A 100 12.77 0.29 -7.15
CA GLU A 100 13.97 -0.51 -7.45
C GLU A 100 13.80 -1.32 -8.74
N TRP A 101 12.64 -1.89 -8.93
CA TRP A 101 12.31 -2.60 -10.14
C TRP A 101 12.44 -1.73 -11.40
N PHE A 102 11.85 -0.51 -11.38
CA PHE A 102 12.00 0.41 -12.50
C PHE A 102 13.45 0.84 -12.71
N LYS A 103 14.22 1.10 -11.65
CA LYS A 103 15.65 1.41 -11.76
C LYS A 103 16.43 0.27 -12.44
N TYR A 104 16.16 -0.99 -12.02
CA TYR A 104 16.78 -2.16 -12.64
C TYR A 104 16.48 -2.22 -14.13
N PHE A 105 15.22 -2.05 -14.55
CA PHE A 105 14.82 -2.13 -15.96
C PHE A 105 15.41 -1.03 -16.84
N VAL A 106 15.47 0.20 -16.34
CA VAL A 106 16.03 1.30 -17.13
C VAL A 106 17.56 1.34 -17.10
N GLY A 107 18.19 0.54 -16.27
CA GLY A 107 19.65 0.55 -16.07
C GLY A 107 20.13 1.76 -15.28
N GLY A 108 19.32 2.21 -14.30
CA GLY A 108 19.62 3.36 -13.45
C GLY A 108 20.18 2.97 -12.08
N GLY A 109 20.85 3.91 -11.44
CA GLY A 109 21.40 3.72 -10.09
C GLY A 109 22.44 2.59 -10.03
N ASP A 110 22.19 1.61 -9.17
CA ASP A 110 23.09 0.50 -8.91
C ASP A 110 23.05 -0.60 -9.99
N TYR A 111 22.27 -0.41 -11.06
CA TYR A 111 22.00 -1.41 -12.11
C TYR A 111 22.41 -0.94 -13.51
N PRO A 112 23.63 -0.44 -13.73
CA PRO A 112 24.02 0.11 -15.01
C PRO A 112 23.99 -0.98 -16.09
N ILE A 113 23.54 -0.60 -17.31
CA ILE A 113 23.64 -1.43 -18.50
C ILE A 113 24.88 -0.96 -19.25
N LYS A 114 26.02 -1.55 -18.94
CA LYS A 114 27.29 -1.29 -19.60
C LYS A 114 27.87 -2.61 -20.08
N GLN A 115 28.70 -2.55 -21.14
CA GLN A 115 29.42 -3.73 -21.63
C GLN A 115 30.38 -4.35 -20.60
N GLU A 116 30.71 -3.59 -19.53
CA GLU A 116 31.67 -4.01 -18.51
C GLU A 116 31.01 -4.58 -17.24
N VAL A 117 29.69 -4.46 -17.08
CA VAL A 117 28.96 -5.01 -15.93
C VAL A 117 28.13 -6.17 -16.42
N ASP A 118 28.44 -7.35 -15.92
CA ASP A 118 27.70 -8.55 -16.21
C ASP A 118 26.24 -8.41 -15.73
N GLU A 119 25.32 -8.83 -16.59
CA GLU A 119 23.88 -8.85 -16.29
C GLU A 119 23.57 -9.64 -15.01
N GLU A 120 24.35 -10.70 -14.75
CA GLU A 120 24.26 -11.51 -13.55
C GLU A 120 24.55 -10.68 -12.29
N THR A 121 25.60 -9.84 -12.31
CA THR A 121 25.95 -8.95 -11.21
C THR A 121 24.84 -7.92 -10.93
N ALA A 122 24.23 -7.35 -11.96
CA ALA A 122 23.11 -6.43 -11.80
C ALA A 122 21.88 -7.11 -11.18
N LEU A 123 21.60 -8.35 -11.60
CA LEU A 123 20.51 -9.16 -11.05
C LEU A 123 20.76 -9.55 -9.59
N GLU A 124 21.98 -9.97 -9.26
CA GLU A 124 22.36 -10.31 -7.88
C GLU A 124 22.24 -9.10 -6.95
N THR A 125 22.71 -7.94 -7.40
CA THR A 125 22.57 -6.67 -6.67
C THR A 125 21.08 -6.34 -6.44
N PHE A 126 20.26 -6.49 -7.47
CA PHE A 126 18.82 -6.27 -7.36
C PHE A 126 18.19 -7.21 -6.34
N ASN A 127 18.44 -8.52 -6.43
CA ASN A 127 17.89 -9.51 -5.50
C ASN A 127 18.34 -9.25 -4.06
N THR A 128 19.59 -8.84 -3.87
CA THR A 128 20.13 -8.47 -2.56
C THR A 128 19.41 -7.24 -1.99
N ASN A 129 19.16 -6.23 -2.80
CA ASN A 129 18.43 -5.05 -2.37
C ASN A 129 16.97 -5.38 -2.01
N ILE A 130 16.27 -6.17 -2.83
CA ILE A 130 14.90 -6.59 -2.54
C ILE A 130 14.83 -7.38 -1.23
N LYS A 131 15.76 -8.32 -1.00
CA LYS A 131 15.84 -9.08 0.24
C LYS A 131 16.04 -8.16 1.44
N ARG A 132 16.98 -7.23 1.37
CA ARG A 132 17.23 -6.23 2.43
C ARG A 132 15.97 -5.42 2.75
N PHE A 133 15.23 -4.95 1.74
CA PHE A 133 14.00 -4.19 1.95
C PHE A 133 12.91 -5.04 2.59
N MET A 134 12.80 -6.30 2.21
CA MET A 134 11.82 -7.22 2.82
C MET A 134 12.18 -7.56 4.27
N ASP A 135 13.47 -7.71 4.59
CA ASP A 135 13.93 -7.92 5.97
C ASP A 135 13.65 -6.69 6.85
N GLU A 136 13.87 -5.49 6.32
CA GLU A 136 13.51 -4.24 7.00
C GLU A 136 12.00 -4.11 7.20
N TYR A 137 11.21 -4.43 6.17
CA TYR A 137 9.75 -4.48 6.28
C TYR A 137 9.30 -5.46 7.36
N LYS A 138 9.84 -6.67 7.38
CA LYS A 138 9.55 -7.70 8.38
C LYS A 138 9.76 -7.17 9.79
N LYS A 139 10.90 -6.53 10.04
CA LYS A 139 11.22 -5.92 11.33
C LYS A 139 10.22 -4.83 11.70
N ASN A 140 9.93 -3.91 10.77
CA ASN A 140 9.06 -2.77 11.03
C ASN A 140 7.60 -3.20 11.22
N ILE A 141 7.09 -4.12 10.41
CA ILE A 141 5.70 -4.58 10.51
C ILE A 141 5.46 -5.34 11.82
N HIS A 142 6.41 -6.16 12.27
CA HIS A 142 6.32 -6.85 13.55
C HIS A 142 6.36 -5.88 14.74
N SER A 143 7.16 -4.81 14.68
CA SER A 143 7.25 -3.82 15.75
C SER A 143 5.93 -3.10 16.04
N VAL A 144 5.04 -3.03 15.04
CA VAL A 144 3.71 -2.43 15.15
C VAL A 144 2.59 -3.47 15.28
N GLY A 145 2.95 -4.74 15.52
CA GLY A 145 2.00 -5.83 15.72
C GLY A 145 1.26 -6.28 14.45
N GLY A 146 1.85 -6.04 13.29
CA GLY A 146 1.33 -6.51 12.02
C GLY A 146 1.90 -7.85 11.59
N ASP A 147 1.16 -8.53 10.71
CA ASP A 147 1.58 -9.80 10.12
C ASP A 147 2.49 -9.55 8.92
N TYR A 148 3.63 -10.22 8.91
CA TYR A 148 4.51 -10.27 7.76
C TYR A 148 3.92 -11.17 6.67
N ILE A 149 4.03 -10.74 5.41
CA ILE A 149 3.73 -11.57 4.25
C ILE A 149 5.05 -12.10 3.73
N GLU A 150 5.24 -13.40 3.79
CA GLU A 150 6.37 -14.06 3.19
C GLU A 150 6.07 -14.30 1.71
N PRO A 151 6.80 -13.68 0.78
CA PRO A 151 6.62 -13.97 -0.64
C PRO A 151 7.13 -15.38 -0.91
N ASN A 152 6.33 -16.18 -1.62
CA ASN A 152 6.67 -17.57 -1.94
C ASN A 152 7.93 -17.70 -2.80
N ASP A 153 8.26 -16.67 -3.58
CA ASP A 153 9.47 -16.57 -4.39
C ASP A 153 10.00 -15.13 -4.41
N LEU A 154 11.04 -14.89 -3.63
CA LEU A 154 11.78 -13.62 -3.67
C LEU A 154 12.77 -13.57 -4.84
N LEU A 155 13.14 -14.73 -5.35
CA LEU A 155 14.14 -14.86 -6.41
C LEU A 155 13.45 -14.87 -7.77
N ILE A 156 13.74 -13.84 -8.52
CA ILE A 156 13.17 -13.66 -9.84
C ILE A 156 14.04 -14.39 -10.84
N ASP A 157 13.42 -15.29 -11.59
CA ASP A 157 14.00 -15.76 -12.82
C ASP A 157 13.83 -14.69 -13.91
N MET A 158 14.80 -13.80 -14.00
CA MET A 158 14.82 -12.70 -14.97
C MET A 158 15.37 -13.09 -16.32
N LYS A 159 15.55 -14.37 -16.60
CA LYS A 159 16.09 -14.84 -17.90
C LYS A 159 15.27 -14.41 -19.12
N SER A 160 14.08 -13.85 -18.94
CA SER A 160 13.23 -13.34 -20.02
C SER A 160 13.20 -11.82 -20.16
N ASN A 161 14.23 -11.11 -19.68
CA ASN A 161 14.17 -9.66 -19.62
C ASN A 161 14.52 -8.96 -20.94
N THR A 162 13.59 -8.98 -21.86
CA THR A 162 13.71 -8.30 -23.17
C THR A 162 13.77 -6.77 -23.07
N TYR A 163 13.52 -6.16 -21.91
CA TYR A 163 13.53 -4.70 -21.78
C TYR A 163 14.92 -4.10 -21.56
N ARG A 164 15.81 -4.79 -20.87
CA ARG A 164 17.19 -4.29 -20.66
C ARG A 164 18.00 -4.30 -21.94
N ASP A 165 17.64 -5.16 -22.90
CA ASP A 165 18.26 -5.23 -24.24
C ASP A 165 17.82 -4.10 -25.17
N LYS A 166 16.78 -3.33 -24.80
CA LYS A 166 16.30 -2.22 -25.61
C LYS A 166 17.21 -1.00 -25.53
N SER A 167 17.10 -0.12 -26.51
CA SER A 167 17.79 1.17 -26.51
C SER A 167 17.42 2.01 -25.27
N LEU A 168 18.32 2.90 -24.85
CA LEU A 168 18.05 3.80 -23.73
C LEU A 168 16.76 4.62 -23.94
N ALA A 169 16.51 5.07 -25.17
CA ALA A 169 15.32 5.86 -25.50
C ALA A 169 14.03 5.04 -25.26
N GLU A 170 13.99 3.78 -25.67
CA GLU A 170 12.83 2.91 -25.44
C GLU A 170 12.62 2.59 -23.97
N ARG A 171 13.69 2.39 -23.19
CA ARG A 171 13.62 2.14 -21.75
C ARG A 171 13.12 3.37 -20.97
N LEU A 172 13.58 4.56 -21.33
CA LEU A 172 13.10 5.82 -20.75
C LEU A 172 11.64 6.10 -21.11
N GLU A 173 11.22 5.82 -22.34
CA GLU A 173 9.81 5.95 -22.74
C GLU A 173 8.92 4.97 -21.98
N PHE A 174 9.38 3.74 -21.77
CA PHE A 174 8.68 2.79 -20.91
C PHE A 174 8.54 3.30 -19.47
N TYR A 175 9.61 3.85 -18.89
CA TYR A 175 9.55 4.45 -17.54
C TYR A 175 8.57 5.62 -17.48
N ARG A 176 8.62 6.50 -18.47
CA ARG A 176 7.73 7.67 -18.57
C ARG A 176 6.27 7.25 -18.59
N THR A 177 5.92 6.32 -19.47
CA THR A 177 4.52 5.89 -19.66
C THR A 177 4.01 5.00 -18.52
N SER A 178 4.83 4.07 -18.04
CA SER A 178 4.41 3.09 -17.05
C SER A 178 4.49 3.59 -15.60
N ARG A 179 5.35 4.57 -15.31
CA ARG A 179 5.54 5.09 -13.95
C ARG A 179 5.05 6.52 -13.79
N MET A 180 5.60 7.44 -14.59
CA MET A 180 5.35 8.87 -14.39
C MET A 180 3.93 9.27 -14.76
N GLU A 181 3.42 8.83 -15.91
CA GLU A 181 2.05 9.15 -16.34
C GLU A 181 1.00 8.55 -15.41
N ASN A 182 1.18 7.31 -14.98
CA ASN A 182 0.29 6.68 -14.01
C ASN A 182 0.26 7.42 -12.66
N GLN A 183 1.41 7.87 -12.17
CA GLN A 183 1.47 8.68 -10.95
C GLN A 183 0.79 10.03 -11.16
N LYS A 184 1.04 10.71 -12.28
CA LYS A 184 0.38 11.98 -12.63
C LYS A 184 -1.14 11.83 -12.61
N ILE A 185 -1.69 10.84 -13.32
CA ILE A 185 -3.13 10.57 -13.36
C ILE A 185 -3.68 10.31 -11.95
N TRP A 186 -2.95 9.56 -11.12
CA TRP A 186 -3.36 9.30 -9.74
C TRP A 186 -3.44 10.60 -8.92
N TYR A 187 -2.42 11.47 -8.97
CA TYR A 187 -2.42 12.74 -8.25
C TYR A 187 -3.51 13.69 -8.76
N GLU A 188 -3.72 13.78 -10.08
CA GLU A 188 -4.79 14.58 -10.67
C GLU A 188 -6.19 14.09 -10.25
N SER A 189 -6.38 12.77 -10.14
CA SER A 189 -7.65 12.22 -9.66
C SER A 189 -7.90 12.54 -8.18
N LYS A 190 -6.85 12.59 -7.36
CA LYS A 190 -6.95 12.93 -5.94
C LYS A 190 -7.19 14.42 -5.71
N SER A 191 -6.54 15.29 -6.47
CA SER A 191 -6.73 16.75 -6.35
C SER A 191 -8.14 17.21 -6.71
N LYS A 192 -8.86 16.47 -7.55
CA LYS A 192 -10.27 16.76 -7.90
C LYS A 192 -11.28 16.35 -6.82
N LEU A 193 -10.85 15.58 -5.82
CA LEU A 193 -11.69 15.09 -4.72
C LEU A 193 -11.55 15.94 -3.45
N MET A 194 -10.66 16.90 -3.43
CA MET A 194 -10.48 17.89 -2.36
C MET A 194 -11.11 19.21 -2.72
#